data_b392bb1ffcec65c5fe556913c9aa64ea
#
_entry.id   b392bb1ffcec65c5fe556913c9aa64ea
#
_cell.length_a   1.000
_cell.length_b   1.000
_cell.length_c   1.000
_cell.angle_alpha   90.00
_cell.angle_beta   90.00
_cell.angle_gamma   90.00
#
_symmetry.space_group_name_H-M   'P 1'
#
loop_
_entity.id
_entity.type
_entity.pdbx_description
1 polymer ?
#
loop_
_entity_poly.entity_id
_entity_poly.type
_entity_poly.pdbx_seq_one_letter_code
_entity_poly.pdbx_strand_id
1 'polypeptide(L)'
;MRSTRLFSAVDSHTEGMPTRVVTGGVGVIPGATMNERRLHFIAHLDHLRRLLVNEPRGHAAMSGAILQPPTRPDADFGVLYIEVSGCLPMCGHGTIGVATVLVETGMVEVVEPVTTIRLDTPAGLVIARVAVSDGHADAVTLENVPSYCERLDEVIEVPGLGAVPYSLAFGGNFYAMVDLDAVGLPFDRARQQDIVTAGLAIMDAVNTQAPPKHPEIDGVNHCHHVEFIAPGSDARHSRHAMAIHPAGSTGPRAGPVRRRGWPNCTPGANLRWSRTS
;
A
#
# COMPACT_ATOMS: atom_id res chain seq x y z
N MET A 1 37.57 -2.54 -9.07
CA MET A 1 36.29 -3.06 -8.53
C MET A 1 35.39 -3.41 -9.73
N ARG A 2 34.85 -4.62 -9.81
CA ARG A 2 33.97 -5.03 -10.92
C ARG A 2 32.52 -5.07 -10.41
N SER A 3 31.65 -4.21 -10.95
CA SER A 3 30.22 -4.22 -10.64
C SER A 3 29.48 -5.17 -11.59
N THR A 4 28.56 -5.95 -11.09
CA THR A 4 27.69 -6.84 -11.90
C THR A 4 26.37 -6.16 -12.27
N ARG A 5 25.91 -5.18 -11.51
CA ARG A 5 24.68 -4.43 -11.73
C ARG A 5 24.72 -3.09 -11.02
N LEU A 6 24.13 -2.07 -11.65
CA LEU A 6 23.90 -0.75 -11.08
C LEU A 6 22.39 -0.51 -10.98
N PHE A 7 21.94 0.02 -9.84
CA PHE A 7 20.57 0.52 -9.66
C PHE A 7 20.61 2.02 -9.43
N SER A 8 19.65 2.72 -10.04
CA SER A 8 19.37 4.12 -9.75
C SER A 8 18.07 4.20 -8.97
N ALA A 9 18.05 4.97 -7.89
CA ALA A 9 16.88 5.17 -7.06
C ALA A 9 16.87 6.56 -6.42
N VAL A 10 15.68 7.06 -6.13
CA VAL A 10 15.46 8.27 -5.33
C VAL A 10 14.61 7.87 -4.13
N ASP A 11 15.08 8.20 -2.94
CA ASP A 11 14.35 7.92 -1.70
C ASP A 11 13.49 9.15 -1.33
N SER A 12 12.26 8.90 -0.99
CA SER A 12 11.27 9.88 -0.52
C SER A 12 10.57 9.38 0.73
N HIS A 13 9.70 10.18 1.31
CA HIS A 13 8.80 9.73 2.37
C HIS A 13 7.45 10.45 2.30
N THR A 14 6.40 9.77 2.76
CA THR A 14 5.07 10.33 2.95
C THR A 14 4.76 10.27 4.44
N GLU A 15 4.70 11.43 5.12
CA GLU A 15 4.49 11.51 6.58
C GLU A 15 5.45 10.60 7.39
N GLY A 16 6.71 10.49 6.93
CA GLY A 16 7.74 9.66 7.56
C GLY A 16 7.76 8.19 7.11
N MET A 17 6.81 7.73 6.30
CA MET A 17 6.85 6.40 5.69
C MET A 17 7.74 6.44 4.45
N PRO A 18 8.86 5.70 4.41
CA PRO A 18 9.82 5.78 3.32
C PRO A 18 9.29 5.12 2.05
N THR A 19 9.70 5.67 0.91
CA THR A 19 9.48 5.06 -0.40
C THR A 19 10.74 5.20 -1.23
N ARG A 20 11.35 4.07 -1.61
CA ARG A 20 12.45 4.02 -2.58
C ARG A 20 11.90 3.89 -3.98
N VAL A 21 12.01 4.93 -4.80
CA VAL A 21 11.61 4.90 -6.20
C VAL A 21 12.80 4.48 -7.05
N VAL A 22 12.76 3.25 -7.55
CA VAL A 22 13.81 2.67 -8.41
C VAL A 22 13.55 3.13 -9.84
N THR A 23 14.42 3.99 -10.33
CA THR A 23 14.30 4.64 -11.65
C THR A 23 15.10 3.93 -12.74
N GLY A 24 16.00 3.01 -12.36
CA GLY A 24 16.82 2.28 -13.32
C GLY A 24 17.50 1.04 -12.75
N GLY A 25 18.03 0.19 -13.64
CA GLY A 25 18.82 -0.99 -13.29
C GLY A 25 18.05 -2.31 -13.17
N VAL A 26 16.72 -2.29 -13.15
CA VAL A 26 15.90 -3.51 -13.14
C VAL A 26 15.66 -4.05 -14.55
N GLY A 27 15.51 -3.16 -15.53
CA GLY A 27 15.12 -3.49 -16.91
C GLY A 27 13.60 -3.65 -17.04
N VAL A 28 13.15 -3.91 -18.24
CA VAL A 28 11.73 -4.16 -18.52
C VAL A 28 11.36 -5.57 -18.07
N ILE A 29 10.40 -5.66 -17.16
CA ILE A 29 9.92 -6.91 -16.63
C ILE A 29 8.92 -7.52 -17.61
N PRO A 30 9.02 -8.83 -17.97
CA PRO A 30 8.10 -9.49 -18.89
C PRO A 30 6.66 -9.52 -18.36
N GLY A 31 5.70 -9.32 -19.25
CA GLY A 31 4.25 -9.35 -18.98
C GLY A 31 3.50 -8.36 -19.87
N ALA A 32 2.32 -8.75 -20.36
CA ALA A 32 1.44 -7.92 -21.17
C ALA A 32 0.67 -6.89 -20.33
N THR A 33 0.47 -7.17 -19.04
CA THR A 33 -0.16 -6.29 -18.06
C THR A 33 0.78 -6.05 -16.89
N MET A 34 0.53 -4.98 -16.12
CA MET A 34 1.33 -4.74 -14.91
C MET A 34 1.16 -5.84 -13.86
N ASN A 35 0.00 -6.50 -13.81
CA ASN A 35 -0.18 -7.64 -12.91
C ASN A 35 0.63 -8.87 -13.36
N GLU A 36 0.68 -9.15 -14.66
CA GLU A 36 1.56 -10.22 -15.19
C GLU A 36 3.04 -9.93 -14.89
N ARG A 37 3.48 -8.66 -15.03
CA ARG A 37 4.82 -8.22 -14.63
C ARG A 37 5.07 -8.43 -13.14
N ARG A 38 4.07 -8.13 -12.30
CA ARG A 38 4.13 -8.38 -10.86
C ARG A 38 4.30 -9.88 -10.57
N LEU A 39 3.50 -10.73 -11.19
CA LEU A 39 3.60 -12.19 -11.01
C LEU A 39 4.95 -12.72 -11.50
N HIS A 40 5.44 -12.25 -12.65
CA HIS A 40 6.77 -12.58 -13.14
C HIS A 40 7.87 -12.13 -12.16
N PHE A 41 7.75 -10.90 -11.62
CA PHE A 41 8.71 -10.38 -10.65
C PHE A 41 8.74 -11.23 -9.38
N ILE A 42 7.60 -11.61 -8.84
CA ILE A 42 7.50 -12.49 -7.67
C ILE A 42 8.18 -13.84 -7.95
N ALA A 43 7.90 -14.44 -9.10
CA ALA A 43 8.41 -15.77 -9.43
C ALA A 43 9.92 -15.79 -9.73
N HIS A 44 10.48 -14.75 -10.34
CA HIS A 44 11.83 -14.80 -10.91
C HIS A 44 12.78 -13.72 -10.38
N LEU A 45 12.27 -12.60 -9.88
CA LEU A 45 13.05 -11.41 -9.54
C LEU A 45 12.93 -10.97 -8.07
N ASP A 46 12.27 -11.75 -7.20
CA ASP A 46 12.08 -11.40 -5.78
C ASP A 46 13.40 -11.13 -5.03
N HIS A 47 14.49 -11.71 -5.49
CA HIS A 47 15.82 -11.41 -4.98
C HIS A 47 16.20 -9.92 -5.13
N LEU A 48 15.68 -9.21 -6.15
CA LEU A 48 15.88 -7.78 -6.33
C LEU A 48 15.09 -6.98 -5.28
N ARG A 49 13.85 -7.38 -4.99
CA ARG A 49 13.08 -6.77 -3.91
C ARG A 49 13.86 -6.86 -2.61
N ARG A 50 14.28 -8.07 -2.22
CA ARG A 50 15.08 -8.28 -0.99
C ARG A 50 16.36 -7.46 -0.97
N LEU A 51 17.03 -7.34 -2.11
CA LEU A 51 18.23 -6.52 -2.24
C LEU A 51 17.96 -5.03 -1.98
N LEU A 52 16.81 -4.52 -2.43
CA LEU A 52 16.48 -3.09 -2.46
C LEU A 52 15.80 -2.60 -1.18
N VAL A 53 15.01 -3.46 -0.50
CA VAL A 53 14.21 -3.03 0.65
C VAL A 53 14.60 -3.67 1.98
N ASN A 54 15.41 -4.74 1.99
CA ASN A 54 15.88 -5.34 3.23
C ASN A 54 17.26 -4.79 3.64
N GLU A 55 17.66 -5.05 4.89
CA GLU A 55 19.00 -4.78 5.39
C GLU A 55 20.10 -5.38 4.48
N PRO A 56 21.21 -4.70 4.26
CA PRO A 56 21.61 -3.41 4.84
C PRO A 56 21.21 -2.18 4.00
N ARG A 57 20.51 -2.33 2.89
CA ARG A 57 20.15 -1.22 1.98
C ARG A 57 18.76 -0.64 2.23
N GLY A 58 17.93 -1.35 2.95
CA GLY A 58 16.64 -0.93 3.45
C GLY A 58 16.52 -1.23 4.94
N HIS A 59 15.31 -1.32 5.43
CA HIS A 59 15.01 -1.68 6.83
C HIS A 59 13.56 -2.22 6.90
N ALA A 60 13.16 -2.75 8.04
CA ALA A 60 11.88 -3.42 8.20
C ALA A 60 10.62 -2.59 7.89
N ALA A 61 10.72 -1.25 7.84
CA ALA A 61 9.62 -0.37 7.41
C ALA A 61 9.83 0.15 5.97
N MET A 62 10.79 -0.41 5.21
CA MET A 62 11.10 0.08 3.88
C MET A 62 10.06 -0.36 2.88
N SER A 63 9.54 0.61 2.16
CA SER A 63 8.69 0.44 0.99
C SER A 63 9.41 0.97 -0.24
N GLY A 64 9.04 0.49 -1.41
CA GLY A 64 9.61 0.97 -2.65
C GLY A 64 8.69 0.78 -3.84
N ALA A 65 9.09 1.39 -4.95
CA ALA A 65 8.42 1.30 -6.22
C ALA A 65 9.44 1.12 -7.33
N ILE A 66 9.16 0.26 -8.30
CA ILE A 66 10.01 0.05 -9.47
C ILE A 66 9.27 0.64 -10.68
N LEU A 67 9.84 1.68 -11.27
CA LEU A 67 9.29 2.28 -12.48
C LEU A 67 9.49 1.34 -13.67
N GLN A 68 8.45 1.24 -14.48
CA GLN A 68 8.41 0.44 -15.71
C GLN A 68 7.76 1.26 -16.84
N PRO A 69 7.99 0.93 -18.11
CA PRO A 69 7.11 1.39 -19.17
C PRO A 69 5.67 0.93 -18.87
N PRO A 70 4.65 1.76 -19.13
CA PRO A 70 3.26 1.35 -18.93
C PRO A 70 2.88 0.24 -19.92
N THR A 71 1.89 -0.58 -19.55
CA THR A 71 1.29 -1.58 -20.45
C THR A 71 0.01 -1.06 -21.11
N ARG A 72 -0.46 0.09 -20.68
CA ARG A 72 -1.65 0.79 -21.16
C ARG A 72 -1.27 2.05 -21.93
N PRO A 73 -1.98 2.41 -23.00
CA PRO A 73 -1.70 3.61 -23.79
C PRO A 73 -2.15 4.92 -23.08
N ASP A 74 -3.00 4.82 -22.05
CA ASP A 74 -3.56 5.94 -21.29
C ASP A 74 -2.81 6.17 -19.96
N ALA A 75 -1.63 5.58 -19.79
CA ALA A 75 -0.80 5.77 -18.61
C ALA A 75 0.59 6.32 -18.97
N ASP A 76 1.14 7.12 -18.06
CA ASP A 76 2.45 7.76 -18.24
C ASP A 76 3.59 6.83 -17.79
N PHE A 77 3.41 6.10 -16.68
CA PHE A 77 4.37 5.13 -16.13
C PHE A 77 3.67 3.86 -15.64
N GLY A 78 4.38 2.74 -15.76
CA GLY A 78 4.06 1.51 -15.02
C GLY A 78 4.78 1.52 -13.67
N VAL A 79 4.14 0.99 -12.63
CA VAL A 79 4.71 0.94 -11.28
C VAL A 79 4.46 -0.42 -10.64
N LEU A 80 5.54 -1.06 -10.14
CA LEU A 80 5.45 -2.22 -9.26
C LEU A 80 5.84 -1.79 -7.84
N TYR A 81 4.97 -2.05 -6.86
CA TYR A 81 5.22 -1.72 -5.46
C TYR A 81 5.87 -2.89 -4.76
N ILE A 82 7.00 -2.63 -4.11
CA ILE A 82 7.79 -3.61 -3.36
C ILE A 82 7.88 -3.21 -1.90
N GLU A 83 7.68 -4.18 -1.04
CA GLU A 83 7.83 -4.03 0.40
C GLU A 83 8.65 -5.20 0.97
N VAL A 84 9.01 -5.11 2.25
CA VAL A 84 9.64 -6.23 2.94
C VAL A 84 8.74 -7.48 2.93
N SER A 85 7.44 -7.30 2.94
CA SER A 85 6.42 -8.36 2.91
C SER A 85 6.22 -9.00 1.53
N GLY A 86 6.53 -8.30 0.43
CA GLY A 86 6.27 -8.81 -0.91
C GLY A 86 6.16 -7.73 -1.97
N CYS A 87 5.54 -8.11 -3.09
CA CYS A 87 5.21 -7.21 -4.19
C CYS A 87 3.70 -6.98 -4.20
N LEU A 88 3.29 -5.77 -3.86
CA LEU A 88 1.88 -5.40 -3.69
C LEU A 88 1.23 -5.02 -5.04
N PRO A 89 -0.07 -5.24 -5.19
CA PRO A 89 -0.82 -4.76 -6.37
C PRO A 89 -0.91 -3.24 -6.42
N MET A 90 -1.04 -2.58 -5.27
CA MET A 90 -1.12 -1.12 -5.14
C MET A 90 -0.59 -0.67 -3.77
N CYS A 91 -0.04 0.55 -3.71
CA CYS A 91 0.39 1.17 -2.46
C CYS A 91 0.13 2.68 -2.49
N GLY A 92 -0.76 3.17 -1.61
CA GLY A 92 -1.17 4.58 -1.60
C GLY A 92 -0.02 5.53 -1.27
N HIS A 93 0.69 5.31 -0.14
CA HIS A 93 1.82 6.17 0.22
C HIS A 93 2.99 6.02 -0.76
N GLY A 94 3.21 4.81 -1.30
CA GLY A 94 4.20 4.59 -2.35
C GLY A 94 3.87 5.37 -3.62
N THR A 95 2.60 5.47 -3.99
CA THR A 95 2.13 6.27 -5.13
C THR A 95 2.37 7.76 -4.91
N ILE A 96 2.13 8.27 -3.69
CA ILE A 96 2.45 9.65 -3.33
C ILE A 96 3.96 9.90 -3.52
N GLY A 97 4.81 9.01 -3.00
CA GLY A 97 6.26 9.09 -3.15
C GLY A 97 6.71 9.04 -4.61
N VAL A 98 6.12 8.13 -5.42
CA VAL A 98 6.40 8.05 -6.86
C VAL A 98 6.04 9.35 -7.56
N ALA A 99 4.83 9.87 -7.37
CA ALA A 99 4.37 11.09 -8.02
C ALA A 99 5.24 12.31 -7.64
N THR A 100 5.60 12.43 -6.37
CA THR A 100 6.54 13.46 -5.90
C THR A 100 7.89 13.33 -6.58
N VAL A 101 8.48 12.13 -6.60
CA VAL A 101 9.79 11.91 -7.25
C VAL A 101 9.75 12.23 -8.74
N LEU A 102 8.69 11.86 -9.45
CA LEU A 102 8.55 12.15 -10.89
C LEU A 102 8.53 13.65 -11.18
N VAL A 103 7.88 14.44 -10.34
CA VAL A 103 7.87 15.92 -10.44
C VAL A 103 9.23 16.50 -10.06
N GLU A 104 9.74 16.19 -8.87
CA GLU A 104 10.97 16.77 -8.33
C GLU A 104 12.23 16.44 -9.14
N THR A 105 12.21 15.34 -9.88
CA THR A 105 13.35 14.94 -10.72
C THR A 105 13.18 15.26 -12.20
N GLY A 106 12.08 15.93 -12.58
CA GLY A 106 11.81 16.32 -13.98
C GLY A 106 11.57 15.10 -14.89
N MET A 107 11.13 13.98 -14.36
CA MET A 107 10.79 12.79 -15.17
C MET A 107 9.42 12.91 -15.84
N VAL A 108 8.63 13.90 -15.46
CA VAL A 108 7.37 14.30 -16.11
C VAL A 108 7.44 15.79 -16.47
N GLU A 109 6.67 16.21 -17.46
CA GLU A 109 6.43 17.62 -17.72
C GLU A 109 5.59 18.20 -16.58
N VAL A 110 6.11 19.22 -15.92
CA VAL A 110 5.44 19.87 -14.80
C VAL A 110 4.50 20.95 -15.29
N VAL A 111 3.24 20.86 -14.89
CA VAL A 111 2.18 21.83 -15.18
C VAL A 111 1.64 22.39 -13.87
N GLU A 112 1.73 23.71 -13.69
CA GLU A 112 1.15 24.41 -12.54
C GLU A 112 -0.28 24.87 -12.82
N PRO A 113 -1.15 24.93 -11.83
CA PRO A 113 -0.94 24.59 -10.42
C PRO A 113 -1.11 23.10 -10.12
N VAL A 114 -1.44 22.26 -11.11
CA VAL A 114 -1.68 20.82 -10.91
C VAL A 114 -1.08 20.01 -12.06
N THR A 115 -0.12 19.15 -11.73
CA THR A 115 0.40 18.13 -12.63
C THR A 115 -0.37 16.82 -12.44
N THR A 116 -0.94 16.27 -13.51
CA THR A 116 -1.66 14.99 -13.47
C THR A 116 -0.78 13.89 -14.03
N ILE A 117 -0.58 12.82 -13.24
CA ILE A 117 0.23 11.66 -13.61
C ILE A 117 -0.65 10.41 -13.56
N ARG A 118 -0.64 9.63 -14.62
CA ARG A 118 -1.40 8.38 -14.76
C ARG A 118 -0.48 7.20 -14.59
N LEU A 119 -0.70 6.42 -13.55
CA LEU A 119 0.14 5.29 -13.17
C LEU A 119 -0.59 3.98 -13.45
N ASP A 120 0.00 3.15 -14.31
CA ASP A 120 -0.41 1.78 -14.57
C ASP A 120 0.12 0.90 -13.45
N THR A 121 -0.77 0.33 -12.64
CA THR A 121 -0.40 -0.52 -11.50
C THR A 121 -0.96 -1.92 -11.67
N PRO A 122 -0.46 -2.93 -10.96
CA PRO A 122 -1.03 -4.27 -11.00
C PRO A 122 -2.52 -4.34 -10.61
N ALA A 123 -3.00 -3.38 -9.79
CA ALA A 123 -4.41 -3.27 -9.40
C ALA A 123 -5.25 -2.47 -10.40
N GLY A 124 -4.64 -1.80 -11.37
CA GLY A 124 -5.30 -0.97 -12.37
C GLY A 124 -4.73 0.44 -12.50
N LEU A 125 -5.44 1.32 -13.17
CA LEU A 125 -5.03 2.72 -13.36
C LEU A 125 -5.26 3.53 -12.08
N VAL A 126 -4.21 4.25 -11.68
CA VAL A 126 -4.26 5.21 -10.57
C VAL A 126 -3.88 6.59 -11.10
N ILE A 127 -4.67 7.60 -10.77
CA ILE A 127 -4.41 8.98 -11.18
C ILE A 127 -3.89 9.76 -9.97
N ALA A 128 -2.68 10.28 -10.07
CA ALA A 128 -2.09 11.19 -9.10
C ALA A 128 -2.20 12.64 -9.60
N ARG A 129 -2.84 13.50 -8.82
CA ARG A 129 -2.87 14.94 -9.06
C ARG A 129 -1.94 15.59 -8.05
N VAL A 130 -0.83 16.11 -8.56
CA VAL A 130 0.20 16.77 -7.76
C VAL A 130 -0.06 18.27 -7.80
N ALA A 131 -0.34 18.87 -6.64
CA ALA A 131 -0.30 20.33 -6.51
C ALA A 131 1.14 20.78 -6.62
N VAL A 132 1.41 21.76 -7.49
CA VAL A 132 2.75 22.23 -7.78
C VAL A 132 2.80 23.75 -7.66
N SER A 133 3.82 24.24 -6.98
CA SER A 133 4.18 25.66 -6.92
C SER A 133 5.69 25.83 -7.06
N ASP A 134 6.11 26.81 -7.84
CA ASP A 134 7.52 27.09 -8.11
C ASP A 134 8.31 25.84 -8.59
N GLY A 135 7.64 24.94 -9.32
CA GLY A 135 8.22 23.69 -9.84
C GLY A 135 8.29 22.54 -8.82
N HIS A 136 7.85 22.74 -7.59
CA HIS A 136 7.93 21.75 -6.50
C HIS A 136 6.58 21.10 -6.19
N ALA A 137 6.61 19.84 -5.74
CA ALA A 137 5.43 19.08 -5.35
C ALA A 137 5.01 19.40 -3.92
N ASP A 138 3.89 20.11 -3.73
CA ASP A 138 3.36 20.49 -2.42
C ASP A 138 2.47 19.41 -1.80
N ALA A 139 1.61 18.80 -2.61
CA ALA A 139 0.66 17.78 -2.15
C ALA A 139 0.27 16.84 -3.30
N VAL A 140 -0.11 15.61 -2.96
CA VAL A 140 -0.58 14.62 -3.92
C VAL A 140 -1.97 14.13 -3.56
N THR A 141 -2.91 14.26 -4.48
CA THR A 141 -4.24 13.68 -4.38
C THR A 141 -4.34 12.46 -5.30
N LEU A 142 -4.83 11.35 -4.78
CA LEU A 142 -4.95 10.10 -5.52
C LEU A 142 -6.42 9.80 -5.85
N GLU A 143 -6.68 9.47 -7.11
CA GLU A 143 -7.85 8.73 -7.54
C GLU A 143 -7.42 7.27 -7.71
N ASN A 144 -7.80 6.47 -6.71
CA ASN A 144 -7.38 5.07 -6.60
C ASN A 144 -8.27 4.17 -7.48
N VAL A 145 -7.84 2.90 -7.63
CA VAL A 145 -8.68 1.86 -8.21
C VAL A 145 -9.98 1.68 -7.44
N PRO A 146 -11.04 1.15 -8.06
CA PRO A 146 -12.30 0.86 -7.38
C PRO A 146 -12.10 0.03 -6.12
N SER A 147 -12.83 0.36 -5.08
CA SER A 147 -12.82 -0.34 -3.80
C SER A 147 -14.18 -0.98 -3.52
N TYR A 148 -14.16 -2.10 -2.84
CA TYR A 148 -15.36 -2.82 -2.44
C TYR A 148 -15.18 -3.54 -1.10
N CYS A 149 -16.30 -3.85 -0.45
CA CYS A 149 -16.33 -4.73 0.71
C CYS A 149 -16.55 -6.17 0.21
N GLU A 150 -15.62 -7.07 0.52
CA GLU A 150 -15.75 -8.48 0.17
C GLU A 150 -16.57 -9.22 1.21
N ARG A 151 -16.34 -8.92 2.50
CA ARG A 151 -17.02 -9.52 3.65
C ARG A 151 -17.32 -8.46 4.68
N LEU A 152 -18.49 -8.52 5.29
CA LEU A 152 -18.93 -7.55 6.28
C LEU A 152 -19.28 -8.29 7.58
N ASP A 153 -18.76 -7.81 8.70
CA ASP A 153 -19.10 -8.25 10.06
C ASP A 153 -19.00 -9.79 10.27
N GLU A 154 -17.97 -10.39 9.69
CA GLU A 154 -17.64 -11.79 9.91
C GLU A 154 -16.84 -11.99 11.20
N VAL A 155 -16.77 -13.21 11.68
CA VAL A 155 -15.99 -13.59 12.86
C VAL A 155 -14.96 -14.65 12.48
N ILE A 156 -13.72 -14.47 12.97
CA ILE A 156 -12.63 -15.40 12.73
C ILE A 156 -11.99 -15.81 14.07
N GLU A 157 -11.63 -17.09 14.20
CA GLU A 157 -10.92 -17.59 15.38
C GLU A 157 -9.43 -17.29 15.27
N VAL A 158 -8.92 -16.51 16.21
CA VAL A 158 -7.51 -16.09 16.24
C VAL A 158 -6.80 -16.68 17.45
N PRO A 159 -5.74 -17.45 17.27
CA PRO A 159 -4.97 -18.02 18.39
C PRO A 159 -4.51 -16.93 19.36
N GLY A 160 -4.88 -17.08 20.62
CA GLY A 160 -4.53 -16.12 21.69
C GLY A 160 -5.45 -14.91 21.83
N LEU A 161 -6.35 -14.66 20.87
CA LEU A 161 -7.35 -13.59 20.92
C LEU A 161 -8.78 -14.11 20.96
N GLY A 162 -9.03 -15.37 20.55
CA GLY A 162 -10.38 -15.96 20.45
C GLY A 162 -11.12 -15.48 19.20
N ALA A 163 -12.45 -15.37 19.30
CA ALA A 163 -13.34 -14.95 18.24
C ALA A 163 -13.21 -13.43 17.99
N VAL A 164 -12.69 -13.05 16.83
CA VAL A 164 -12.45 -11.65 16.45
C VAL A 164 -13.41 -11.24 15.33
N PRO A 165 -14.28 -10.26 15.55
CA PRO A 165 -15.09 -9.66 14.50
C PRO A 165 -14.21 -8.87 13.51
N TYR A 166 -14.45 -9.05 12.22
CA TYR A 166 -13.73 -8.31 11.19
C TYR A 166 -14.56 -8.09 9.92
N SER A 167 -14.20 -7.08 9.15
CA SER A 167 -14.68 -6.91 7.78
C SER A 167 -13.50 -6.96 6.83
N LEU A 168 -13.68 -7.54 5.63
CA LEU A 168 -12.64 -7.63 4.62
C LEU A 168 -12.99 -6.72 3.44
N ALA A 169 -12.12 -5.77 3.15
CA ALA A 169 -12.31 -4.81 2.08
C ALA A 169 -11.12 -4.79 1.12
N PHE A 170 -11.40 -4.49 -0.15
CA PHE A 170 -10.39 -4.24 -1.18
C PHE A 170 -10.32 -2.77 -1.55
N GLY A 171 -9.11 -2.23 -1.63
CA GLY A 171 -8.82 -0.86 -2.06
C GLY A 171 -7.46 -0.77 -2.76
N GLY A 172 -7.21 -1.75 -3.68
CA GLY A 172 -5.91 -1.97 -4.31
C GLY A 172 -5.10 -3.08 -3.63
N ASN A 173 -5.40 -3.36 -2.36
CA ASN A 173 -5.01 -4.55 -1.60
C ASN A 173 -6.20 -4.99 -0.76
N PHE A 174 -6.13 -6.19 -0.19
CA PHE A 174 -7.08 -6.63 0.84
C PHE A 174 -6.65 -6.15 2.22
N TYR A 175 -7.62 -5.65 2.98
CA TYR A 175 -7.48 -5.17 4.34
C TYR A 175 -8.50 -5.87 5.23
N ALA A 176 -8.03 -6.52 6.30
CA ALA A 176 -8.91 -6.92 7.38
C ALA A 176 -9.08 -5.72 8.32
N MET A 177 -10.31 -5.26 8.44
CA MET A 177 -10.70 -4.11 9.26
C MET A 177 -11.25 -4.60 10.58
N VAL A 178 -10.67 -4.19 11.69
CA VAL A 178 -10.97 -4.67 13.04
C VAL A 178 -11.09 -3.49 13.98
N ASP A 179 -12.17 -3.42 14.76
CA ASP A 179 -12.24 -2.47 15.86
C ASP A 179 -11.22 -2.83 16.93
N LEU A 180 -10.41 -1.87 17.33
CA LEU A 180 -9.31 -2.10 18.27
C LEU A 180 -9.83 -2.59 19.64
N ASP A 181 -11.01 -2.12 20.04
CA ASP A 181 -11.68 -2.55 21.28
C ASP A 181 -12.08 -4.05 21.25
N ALA A 182 -12.34 -4.60 20.05
CA ALA A 182 -12.68 -6.03 19.90
C ALA A 182 -11.52 -6.96 20.25
N VAL A 183 -10.28 -6.48 20.23
CA VAL A 183 -9.09 -7.20 20.68
C VAL A 183 -8.59 -6.77 22.05
N GLY A 184 -9.34 -5.89 22.74
CA GLY A 184 -9.02 -5.43 24.10
C GLY A 184 -7.76 -4.58 24.20
N LEU A 185 -7.35 -3.90 23.12
CA LEU A 185 -6.16 -3.08 23.08
C LEU A 185 -6.51 -1.57 23.01
N PRO A 186 -5.86 -0.72 23.79
CA PRO A 186 -6.03 0.72 23.68
C PRO A 186 -5.27 1.27 22.47
N PHE A 187 -5.76 2.37 21.89
CA PHE A 187 -5.04 3.13 20.86
C PHE A 187 -3.93 3.98 21.51
N ASP A 188 -2.86 3.29 21.90
CA ASP A 188 -1.71 3.86 22.61
C ASP A 188 -0.39 3.43 21.95
N ARG A 189 0.51 4.40 21.75
CA ARG A 189 1.86 4.14 21.24
C ARG A 189 2.67 3.20 22.14
N ALA A 190 2.48 3.25 23.44
CA ALA A 190 3.14 2.34 24.37
C ALA A 190 2.77 0.86 24.14
N ARG A 191 1.58 0.61 23.57
CA ARG A 191 1.08 -0.73 23.23
C ARG A 191 1.27 -1.09 21.75
N GLN A 192 2.12 -0.35 21.06
CA GLN A 192 2.39 -0.54 19.63
C GLN A 192 2.74 -1.99 19.28
N GLN A 193 3.60 -2.64 20.06
CA GLN A 193 4.04 -4.01 19.80
C GLN A 193 2.90 -5.02 19.95
N ASP A 194 1.99 -4.78 20.89
CA ASP A 194 0.83 -5.66 21.10
C ASP A 194 -0.15 -5.53 19.93
N ILE A 195 -0.37 -4.30 19.44
CA ILE A 195 -1.20 -4.04 18.25
C ILE A 195 -0.61 -4.75 17.02
N VAL A 196 0.70 -4.70 16.82
CA VAL A 196 1.36 -5.43 15.73
C VAL A 196 1.17 -6.93 15.88
N THR A 197 1.41 -7.46 17.08
CA THR A 197 1.30 -8.89 17.36
C THR A 197 -0.12 -9.40 17.10
N ALA A 198 -1.13 -8.66 17.59
CA ALA A 198 -2.54 -8.96 17.33
C ALA A 198 -2.86 -8.91 15.82
N GLY A 199 -2.40 -7.86 15.12
CA GLY A 199 -2.63 -7.71 13.69
C GLY A 199 -2.02 -8.84 12.87
N LEU A 200 -0.83 -9.32 13.22
CA LEU A 200 -0.20 -10.44 12.54
C LEU A 200 -0.95 -11.76 12.77
N ALA A 201 -1.40 -12.00 13.99
CA ALA A 201 -2.20 -13.19 14.30
C ALA A 201 -3.53 -13.18 13.55
N ILE A 202 -4.20 -12.03 13.45
CA ILE A 202 -5.43 -11.85 12.66
C ILE A 202 -5.14 -12.06 11.16
N MET A 203 -4.08 -11.48 10.64
CA MET A 203 -3.68 -11.62 9.23
C MET A 203 -3.43 -13.08 8.86
N ASP A 204 -2.72 -13.82 9.71
CA ASP A 204 -2.46 -15.23 9.53
C ASP A 204 -3.75 -16.07 9.58
N ALA A 205 -4.64 -15.77 10.54
CA ALA A 205 -5.94 -16.41 10.64
C ALA A 205 -6.79 -16.18 9.39
N VAL A 206 -6.89 -14.93 8.90
CA VAL A 206 -7.63 -14.58 7.67
C VAL A 206 -7.06 -15.33 6.47
N ASN A 207 -5.75 -15.31 6.28
CA ASN A 207 -5.12 -15.97 5.13
C ASN A 207 -5.21 -17.51 5.18
N THR A 208 -5.34 -18.10 6.37
CA THR A 208 -5.42 -19.56 6.55
C THR A 208 -6.85 -20.07 6.48
N GLN A 209 -7.79 -19.40 7.17
CA GLN A 209 -9.15 -19.89 7.33
C GLN A 209 -10.11 -19.36 6.25
N ALA A 210 -9.88 -18.12 5.81
CA ALA A 210 -10.76 -17.39 4.91
C ALA A 210 -9.97 -16.51 3.94
N PRO A 211 -9.06 -17.08 3.11
CA PRO A 211 -8.23 -16.28 2.21
C PRO A 211 -9.09 -15.47 1.24
N PRO A 212 -8.75 -14.18 1.02
CA PRO A 212 -9.44 -13.38 0.04
C PRO A 212 -9.13 -13.85 -1.39
N LYS A 213 -9.99 -13.46 -2.34
CA LYS A 213 -9.73 -13.67 -3.76
C LYS A 213 -10.34 -12.56 -4.58
N HIS A 214 -9.50 -11.79 -5.27
CA HIS A 214 -10.00 -10.79 -6.20
C HIS A 214 -10.73 -11.45 -7.37
N PRO A 215 -11.94 -10.99 -7.76
CA PRO A 215 -12.74 -11.66 -8.79
C PRO A 215 -12.12 -11.58 -10.19
N GLU A 216 -11.33 -10.53 -10.48
CA GLU A 216 -10.83 -10.23 -11.84
C GLU A 216 -9.30 -10.21 -11.94
N ILE A 217 -8.55 -10.10 -10.83
CA ILE A 217 -7.09 -9.96 -10.85
C ILE A 217 -6.44 -11.21 -10.29
N ASP A 218 -5.80 -11.99 -11.15
CA ASP A 218 -5.12 -13.22 -10.77
C ASP A 218 -3.98 -12.95 -9.77
N GLY A 219 -3.82 -13.86 -8.80
CA GLY A 219 -2.75 -13.78 -7.79
C GLY A 219 -2.93 -12.66 -6.78
N VAL A 220 -4.08 -11.95 -6.77
CA VAL A 220 -4.50 -11.04 -5.70
C VAL A 220 -5.44 -11.81 -4.78
N ASN A 221 -4.86 -12.59 -3.88
CA ASN A 221 -5.54 -13.56 -3.05
C ASN A 221 -4.96 -13.64 -1.63
N HIS A 222 -4.39 -12.55 -1.15
CA HIS A 222 -3.76 -12.50 0.17
C HIS A 222 -4.10 -11.19 0.88
N CYS A 223 -4.43 -11.29 2.17
CA CYS A 223 -4.59 -10.13 3.05
C CYS A 223 -3.21 -9.73 3.58
N HIS A 224 -2.72 -8.58 3.14
CA HIS A 224 -1.40 -8.05 3.53
C HIS A 224 -1.46 -7.07 4.70
N HIS A 225 -2.67 -6.63 5.07
CA HIS A 225 -2.85 -5.54 6.01
C HIS A 225 -4.01 -5.85 6.97
N VAL A 226 -3.79 -5.55 8.25
CA VAL A 226 -4.87 -5.43 9.23
C VAL A 226 -4.97 -3.97 9.64
N GLU A 227 -6.13 -3.36 9.45
CA GLU A 227 -6.39 -1.98 9.82
C GLU A 227 -7.25 -1.95 11.08
N PHE A 228 -6.64 -1.60 12.19
CA PHE A 228 -7.34 -1.38 13.44
C PHE A 228 -7.98 0.01 13.44
N ILE A 229 -9.25 0.04 13.81
CA ILE A 229 -10.05 1.25 13.88
C ILE A 229 -10.35 1.57 15.34
N ALA A 230 -10.22 2.82 15.71
CA ALA A 230 -10.59 3.32 17.03
C ALA A 230 -11.39 4.62 16.88
N PRO A 231 -12.27 4.97 17.84
CA PRO A 231 -13.01 6.22 17.84
C PRO A 231 -12.09 7.44 17.73
N GLY A 232 -12.47 8.41 16.92
CA GLY A 232 -11.80 9.69 16.78
C GLY A 232 -12.35 10.75 17.75
N SER A 233 -12.18 12.03 17.38
CA SER A 233 -12.66 13.16 18.15
C SER A 233 -14.20 13.32 18.14
N ASP A 234 -14.83 12.82 17.10
CA ASP A 234 -16.29 12.84 16.91
C ASP A 234 -16.73 11.71 15.95
N ALA A 235 -18.01 11.58 15.72
CA ALA A 235 -18.60 10.51 14.90
C ALA A 235 -18.15 10.49 13.42
N ARG A 236 -17.49 11.56 12.93
CA ARG A 236 -16.99 11.64 11.54
C ARG A 236 -15.49 11.37 11.44
N HIS A 237 -14.82 11.20 12.58
CA HIS A 237 -13.39 10.95 12.65
C HIS A 237 -13.12 9.61 13.30
N SER A 238 -12.18 8.87 12.74
CA SER A 238 -11.64 7.65 13.32
C SER A 238 -10.12 7.71 13.35
N ARG A 239 -9.53 6.99 14.29
CA ARG A 239 -8.07 6.77 14.37
C ARG A 239 -7.77 5.39 13.83
N HIS A 240 -6.66 5.27 13.14
CA HIS A 240 -6.28 4.02 12.50
C HIS A 240 -4.86 3.63 12.85
N ALA A 241 -4.65 2.34 13.11
CA ALA A 241 -3.34 1.73 13.24
C ALA A 241 -3.28 0.53 12.30
N MET A 242 -2.33 0.52 11.39
CA MET A 242 -2.19 -0.56 10.41
C MET A 242 -1.03 -1.47 10.80
N ALA A 243 -1.33 -2.77 10.93
CA ALA A 243 -0.33 -3.82 10.99
C ALA A 243 -0.07 -4.34 9.57
N ILE A 244 1.21 -4.37 9.19
CA ILE A 244 1.69 -4.94 7.93
C ILE A 244 2.58 -6.13 8.25
N HIS A 245 2.63 -7.12 7.37
CA HIS A 245 3.43 -8.31 7.59
C HIS A 245 4.91 -7.93 7.71
N PRO A 246 5.59 -8.28 8.80
CA PRO A 246 7.00 -7.95 8.97
C PRO A 246 7.87 -9.01 8.32
N ALA A 247 8.88 -8.57 7.65
CA ALA A 247 10.12 -9.29 7.58
C ALA A 247 11.08 -8.86 8.72
N GLY A 248 10.58 -8.13 9.70
CA GLY A 248 11.36 -7.66 10.86
C GLY A 248 10.52 -6.73 11.74
N SER A 249 10.85 -6.70 13.02
CA SER A 249 10.16 -5.96 14.07
C SER A 249 10.21 -4.44 13.88
N THR A 250 9.26 -3.90 13.18
CA THR A 250 8.97 -2.47 13.24
C THR A 250 7.52 -2.29 13.60
N GLY A 251 7.33 -1.74 14.75
CA GLY A 251 6.01 -1.47 15.25
C GLY A 251 5.20 -0.50 14.38
N PRO A 252 3.86 -0.44 14.57
CA PRO A 252 2.99 0.45 13.85
C PRO A 252 3.49 1.87 14.04
N ARG A 253 3.76 2.55 12.97
CA ARG A 253 3.84 4.00 13.00
C ARG A 253 2.41 4.48 12.89
N ALA A 254 1.73 4.63 14.04
CA ALA A 254 0.47 5.30 14.12
C ALA A 254 0.69 6.77 13.75
N GLY A 255 0.58 7.09 12.48
CA GLY A 255 0.35 8.44 12.05
C GLY A 255 -1.15 8.72 12.13
N PRO A 256 -1.60 9.93 12.47
CA PRO A 256 -2.99 10.29 12.34
C PRO A 256 -3.33 10.33 10.84
N VAL A 257 -3.78 9.22 10.30
CA VAL A 257 -4.44 9.22 9.00
C VAL A 257 -5.82 9.81 9.27
N ARG A 258 -5.99 11.10 8.96
CA ARG A 258 -7.32 11.70 8.90
C ARG A 258 -8.05 11.06 7.71
N ARG A 259 -8.76 9.99 7.96
CA ARG A 259 -9.72 9.43 6.99
C ARG A 259 -11.12 9.84 7.44
N ARG A 260 -11.86 10.47 6.56
CA ARG A 260 -13.31 10.56 6.75
C ARG A 260 -13.84 9.12 6.76
N GLY A 261 -14.68 8.85 7.76
CA GLY A 261 -15.23 7.51 7.99
C GLY A 261 -15.72 6.85 6.70
N TRP A 262 -15.57 5.56 6.65
CA TRP A 262 -16.17 4.72 5.63
C TRP A 262 -17.68 4.92 5.65
N PRO A 263 -18.35 5.22 4.54
CA PRO A 263 -19.79 5.01 4.46
C PRO A 263 -20.03 3.53 4.72
N ASN A 264 -21.13 3.22 5.42
CA ASN A 264 -21.55 1.86 5.72
C ASN A 264 -21.31 0.96 4.51
N CYS A 265 -20.43 -0.02 4.64
CA CYS A 265 -20.16 -0.98 3.59
C CYS A 265 -21.44 -1.75 3.30
N THR A 266 -22.00 -1.53 2.11
CA THR A 266 -23.04 -2.42 1.59
C THR A 266 -22.35 -3.39 0.64
N PRO A 267 -22.51 -4.71 0.76
CA PRO A 267 -21.91 -5.67 -0.17
C PRO A 267 -22.23 -5.27 -1.62
N GLY A 268 -21.20 -5.13 -2.47
CA GLY A 268 -21.36 -4.76 -3.88
C GLY A 268 -21.36 -3.26 -4.19
N ALA A 269 -21.16 -2.38 -3.20
CA ALA A 269 -21.04 -0.95 -3.45
C ALA A 269 -19.62 -0.54 -3.83
N ASN A 270 -19.44 0.09 -5.00
CA ASN A 270 -18.18 0.69 -5.41
C ASN A 270 -17.91 1.96 -4.59
N LEU A 271 -16.84 1.96 -3.81
CA LEU A 271 -16.41 3.10 -3.00
C LEU A 271 -15.31 3.88 -3.71
N ARG A 272 -15.52 5.18 -3.89
CA ARG A 272 -14.49 6.12 -4.36
C ARG A 272 -13.80 6.77 -3.17
N TRP A 273 -12.48 6.74 -3.18
CA TRP A 273 -11.65 7.42 -2.19
C TRP A 273 -11.42 8.87 -2.63
N SER A 274 -11.76 9.83 -1.81
CA SER A 274 -11.29 11.20 -1.95
C SER A 274 -10.62 11.64 -0.65
N ARG A 275 -9.38 12.08 -0.72
CA ARG A 275 -8.75 12.86 0.34
C ARG A 275 -9.27 14.28 0.22
N THR A 276 -9.82 14.83 1.28
CA THR A 276 -9.90 16.28 1.46
C THR A 276 -8.99 16.63 2.61
N SER A 277 -8.08 17.56 2.33
CA SER A 277 -7.19 18.25 3.27
C SER A 277 -7.86 18.69 4.57
#